data_09fe030c6bf933f36212812b4aa8a18f
#
_entry.id   09fe030c6bf933f36212812b4aa8a18f
#
_cell.length_a   1.000
_cell.length_b   1.000
_cell.length_c   1.000
_cell.angle_alpha   90.00
_cell.angle_beta   90.00
_cell.angle_gamma   90.00
#
_symmetry.space_group_name_H-M   'P 1'
#
loop_
_entity.id
_entity.type
_entity.pdbx_description
1 polymer ?
#
loop_
_entity_poly.entity_id
_entity_poly.type
_entity_poly.pdbx_seq_one_letter_code
_entity_poly.pdbx_strand_id
1 'polypeptide(L)'
;MANLYQSLELIRPEIILSIALVVLVTCDLIFHKNKKYIPYIALGGLILTGIFVVANSSASGFAFIQSELMGKIGLLAIDNFGTYFKAIIIITSILIVFFSFSSEEIQKITDRIGEYYALIFGMILGMFIIVSAVYLILIYLSLELMSLSSYVLAGFTKLRDRNSEAALKYLIFGAVSSGLMLFGISLVYGLTGSTNLYVINMMLQSPNANLFTLAFANILIFAGIGYKISSAPFHFWTPDVYEGAPITITAYLSVASKAAGFALLIRFIKTTYVSFVDPVGNWQLLPVFDWKSILIVISILTMTLGNFSAL
;
A
#
# COMPACT_ATOMS: atom_id res chain seq x y z
N MET A 1 9.92 -19.58 -20.73
CA MET A 1 9.56 -20.35 -19.52
C MET A 1 10.50 -20.04 -18.33
N ALA A 2 11.83 -19.97 -18.49
CA ALA A 2 12.77 -19.67 -17.39
C ALA A 2 12.44 -18.37 -16.63
N ASN A 3 12.10 -17.30 -17.32
CA ASN A 3 11.70 -16.01 -16.71
C ASN A 3 10.43 -16.11 -15.85
N LEU A 4 9.48 -16.97 -16.20
CA LEU A 4 8.25 -17.15 -15.44
C LEU A 4 8.54 -17.89 -14.12
N TYR A 5 9.31 -18.99 -14.17
CA TYR A 5 9.69 -19.72 -12.96
C TYR A 5 10.48 -18.85 -11.97
N GLN A 6 11.44 -18.09 -12.45
CA GLN A 6 12.20 -17.15 -11.64
C GLN A 6 11.30 -16.07 -11.03
N SER A 7 10.35 -15.54 -11.80
CA SER A 7 9.37 -14.55 -11.30
C SER A 7 8.50 -15.15 -10.19
N LEU A 8 7.98 -16.38 -10.37
CA LEU A 8 7.17 -17.07 -9.36
C LEU A 8 7.96 -17.35 -8.07
N GLU A 9 9.24 -17.66 -8.20
CA GLU A 9 10.12 -17.83 -7.04
C GLU A 9 10.28 -16.53 -6.24
N LEU A 10 10.46 -15.41 -6.91
CA LEU A 10 10.63 -14.09 -6.29
C LEU A 10 9.37 -13.60 -5.55
N ILE A 11 8.17 -13.95 -6.04
CA ILE A 11 6.89 -13.53 -5.46
C ILE A 11 6.21 -14.64 -4.63
N ARG A 12 6.98 -15.61 -4.11
CA ARG A 12 6.44 -16.69 -3.25
C ARG A 12 5.55 -16.19 -2.11
N PRO A 13 5.90 -15.13 -1.35
CA PRO A 13 5.05 -14.63 -0.28
C PRO A 13 3.67 -14.16 -0.76
N GLU A 14 3.60 -13.47 -1.90
CA GLU A 14 2.36 -13.00 -2.52
C GLU A 14 1.49 -14.16 -3.00
N ILE A 15 2.12 -15.18 -3.59
CA ILE A 15 1.42 -16.40 -4.04
C ILE A 15 0.81 -17.13 -2.84
N ILE A 16 1.58 -17.32 -1.77
CA ILE A 16 1.10 -18.01 -0.57
C ILE A 16 -0.03 -17.24 0.10
N LEU A 17 0.10 -15.92 0.18
CA LEU A 17 -0.97 -15.06 0.68
C LEU A 17 -2.25 -15.19 -0.17
N SER A 18 -2.12 -15.23 -1.49
CA SER A 18 -3.25 -15.42 -2.41
C SER A 18 -3.91 -16.79 -2.24
N ILE A 19 -3.10 -17.84 -2.11
CA ILE A 19 -3.61 -19.21 -1.84
C ILE A 19 -4.31 -19.24 -0.49
N ALA A 20 -3.74 -18.64 0.55
CA ALA A 20 -4.33 -18.57 1.88
C ALA A 20 -5.68 -17.82 1.87
N LEU A 21 -5.80 -16.74 1.08
CA LEU A 21 -7.07 -16.05 0.83
C LEU A 21 -8.12 -16.98 0.20
N VAL A 22 -7.76 -17.71 -0.85
CA VAL A 22 -8.67 -18.66 -1.51
C VAL A 22 -9.09 -19.76 -0.55
N VAL A 23 -8.15 -20.34 0.21
CA VAL A 23 -8.45 -21.35 1.24
C VAL A 23 -9.38 -20.79 2.30
N LEU A 24 -9.15 -19.56 2.78
CA LEU A 24 -10.00 -18.93 3.78
C LEU A 24 -11.44 -18.75 3.26
N VAL A 25 -11.62 -18.25 2.04
CA VAL A 25 -12.94 -18.06 1.42
C VAL A 25 -13.63 -19.42 1.20
N THR A 26 -12.92 -20.43 0.71
CA THR A 26 -13.49 -21.78 0.50
C THR A 26 -13.87 -22.43 1.83
N CYS A 27 -13.07 -22.28 2.87
CA CYS A 27 -13.41 -22.76 4.21
C CYS A 27 -14.63 -22.04 4.79
N ASP A 28 -14.77 -20.73 4.59
CA ASP A 28 -15.94 -19.97 5.04
C ASP A 28 -17.24 -20.48 4.37
N LEU A 29 -17.19 -20.82 3.09
CA LEU A 29 -18.33 -21.41 2.37
C LEU A 29 -18.67 -22.82 2.86
N ILE A 30 -17.66 -23.66 3.13
CA ILE A 30 -17.85 -25.05 3.60
C ILE A 30 -18.36 -25.08 5.05
N PHE A 31 -17.75 -24.27 5.93
CA PHE A 31 -18.09 -24.23 7.36
C PHE A 31 -19.21 -23.23 7.69
N HIS A 32 -20.21 -23.14 6.82
CA HIS A 32 -21.29 -22.16 6.93
C HIS A 32 -21.98 -22.12 8.32
N LYS A 33 -22.11 -23.25 9.00
CA LYS A 33 -22.75 -23.37 10.33
C LYS A 33 -21.80 -23.18 11.52
N ASN A 34 -20.50 -23.33 11.34
CA ASN A 34 -19.52 -23.27 12.43
C ASN A 34 -18.27 -22.49 12.04
N LYS A 35 -18.36 -21.18 12.09
CA LYS A 35 -17.31 -20.25 11.67
C LYS A 35 -16.20 -20.03 12.71
N LYS A 36 -16.23 -20.75 13.85
CA LYS A 36 -15.24 -20.62 14.92
C LYS A 36 -13.79 -20.92 14.50
N TYR A 37 -13.61 -21.70 13.43
CA TYR A 37 -12.28 -22.07 12.92
C TYR A 37 -11.68 -21.06 11.96
N ILE A 38 -12.48 -20.14 11.40
CA ILE A 38 -12.04 -19.17 10.38
C ILE A 38 -10.91 -18.26 10.89
N PRO A 39 -10.97 -17.70 12.12
CA PRO A 39 -9.87 -16.87 12.65
C PRO A 39 -8.53 -17.63 12.76
N TYR A 40 -8.58 -18.93 13.11
CA TYR A 40 -7.37 -19.76 13.20
C TYR A 40 -6.79 -20.10 11.84
N ILE A 41 -7.66 -20.32 10.82
CA ILE A 41 -7.24 -20.52 9.43
C ILE A 41 -6.56 -19.24 8.91
N ALA A 42 -7.14 -18.06 9.18
CA ALA A 42 -6.56 -16.79 8.84
C ALA A 42 -5.18 -16.61 9.50
N LEU A 43 -5.08 -16.89 10.80
CA LEU A 43 -3.82 -16.82 11.53
C LEU A 43 -2.77 -17.76 10.93
N GLY A 44 -3.14 -19.02 10.66
CA GLY A 44 -2.25 -20.01 10.05
C GLY A 44 -1.73 -19.56 8.67
N GLY A 45 -2.61 -18.99 7.83
CA GLY A 45 -2.26 -18.42 6.53
C GLY A 45 -1.27 -17.26 6.65
N LEU A 46 -1.46 -16.35 7.62
CA LEU A 46 -0.54 -15.22 7.85
C LEU A 46 0.82 -15.70 8.39
N ILE A 47 0.85 -16.65 9.33
CA ILE A 47 2.10 -17.21 9.83
C ILE A 47 2.87 -17.90 8.70
N LEU A 48 2.20 -18.69 7.87
CA LEU A 48 2.82 -19.32 6.71
C LEU A 48 3.39 -18.27 5.75
N THR A 49 2.62 -17.25 5.43
CA THR A 49 3.09 -16.12 4.59
C THR A 49 4.31 -15.44 5.22
N GLY A 50 4.30 -15.23 6.54
CA GLY A 50 5.42 -14.63 7.27
C GLY A 50 6.71 -15.46 7.18
N ILE A 51 6.61 -16.79 7.28
CA ILE A 51 7.75 -17.70 7.09
C ILE A 51 8.35 -17.51 5.69
N PHE A 52 7.51 -17.40 4.66
CA PHE A 52 7.99 -17.18 3.28
C PHE A 52 8.53 -15.77 3.05
N VAL A 53 8.05 -14.73 3.73
CA VAL A 53 8.66 -13.39 3.71
C VAL A 53 10.08 -13.45 4.25
N VAL A 54 10.31 -14.15 5.38
CA VAL A 54 11.64 -14.31 5.97
C VAL A 54 12.54 -15.22 5.09
N ALA A 55 12.02 -16.33 4.62
CA ALA A 55 12.76 -17.26 3.75
C ALA A 55 13.19 -16.59 2.42
N ASN A 56 12.41 -15.64 1.92
CA ASN A 56 12.71 -14.91 0.68
C ASN A 56 13.56 -13.64 0.91
N SER A 57 14.06 -13.41 2.14
CA SER A 57 14.75 -12.16 2.51
C SER A 57 16.07 -11.94 1.76
N SER A 58 16.75 -13.00 1.35
CA SER A 58 17.99 -12.93 0.56
C SER A 58 17.72 -12.82 -0.96
N ALA A 59 16.50 -12.99 -1.42
CA ALA A 59 16.18 -12.91 -2.83
C ALA A 59 16.13 -11.46 -3.30
N SER A 60 16.77 -11.18 -4.42
CA SER A 60 16.73 -9.86 -5.06
C SER A 60 16.62 -10.01 -6.57
N GLY A 61 15.82 -9.15 -7.19
CA GLY A 61 15.63 -9.16 -8.64
C GLY A 61 14.31 -8.53 -9.06
N PHE A 62 14.04 -8.63 -10.36
CA PHE A 62 12.79 -8.18 -10.95
C PHE A 62 11.90 -9.37 -11.30
N ALA A 63 10.65 -9.34 -10.87
CA ALA A 63 9.65 -10.30 -11.28
C ALA A 63 8.85 -9.77 -12.48
N PHE A 64 8.42 -10.69 -13.37
CA PHE A 64 7.71 -10.41 -14.62
C PHE A 64 8.46 -9.44 -15.53
N ILE A 65 9.69 -9.82 -15.88
CA ILE A 65 10.56 -9.03 -16.72
C ILE A 65 9.93 -8.88 -18.11
N GLN A 66 9.75 -7.64 -18.53
CA GLN A 66 9.42 -7.27 -19.91
C GLN A 66 10.70 -6.87 -20.65
N SER A 67 10.84 -7.29 -21.90
CA SER A 67 11.95 -6.84 -22.75
C SER A 67 11.68 -5.43 -23.20
N GLU A 68 12.13 -4.44 -22.43
CA GLU A 68 12.12 -3.04 -22.85
C GLU A 68 13.46 -2.65 -23.47
N LEU A 69 13.43 -1.60 -24.30
CA LEU A 69 14.58 -1.07 -25.04
C LEU A 69 15.81 -0.71 -24.16
N MET A 70 15.63 -0.58 -22.83
CA MET A 70 16.64 -0.13 -21.88
C MET A 70 17.02 -1.14 -20.79
N GLY A 71 16.70 -2.44 -20.95
CA GLY A 71 17.10 -3.48 -20.01
C GLY A 71 15.97 -4.36 -19.51
N LYS A 72 16.34 -5.38 -18.76
CA LYS A 72 15.39 -6.34 -18.19
C LYS A 72 14.78 -5.78 -16.91
N ILE A 73 13.78 -4.91 -17.03
CA ILE A 73 13.05 -4.35 -15.89
C ILE A 73 11.71 -5.07 -15.78
N GLY A 74 11.39 -5.56 -14.58
CA GLY A 74 10.13 -6.26 -14.30
C GLY A 74 9.07 -5.35 -13.68
N LEU A 75 7.87 -5.89 -13.49
CA LEU A 75 6.74 -5.18 -12.88
C LEU A 75 6.95 -4.93 -11.37
N LEU A 76 7.65 -5.85 -10.70
CA LEU A 76 7.92 -5.81 -9.27
C LEU A 76 9.43 -5.88 -9.03
N ALA A 77 9.93 -5.00 -8.17
CA ALA A 77 11.29 -5.05 -7.64
C ALA A 77 11.27 -5.76 -6.27
N ILE A 78 11.92 -6.91 -6.20
CA ILE A 78 12.10 -7.66 -4.97
C ILE A 78 13.48 -7.32 -4.42
N ASP A 79 13.49 -6.73 -3.24
CA ASP A 79 14.70 -6.23 -2.58
C ASP A 79 14.54 -6.27 -1.05
N ASN A 80 15.64 -6.06 -0.33
CA ASN A 80 15.64 -6.02 1.14
C ASN A 80 14.72 -4.94 1.71
N PHE A 81 14.59 -3.81 1.01
CA PHE A 81 13.67 -2.74 1.38
C PHE A 81 12.21 -3.22 1.36
N GLY A 82 11.79 -3.86 0.27
CA GLY A 82 10.46 -4.43 0.15
C GLY A 82 10.20 -5.52 1.19
N THR A 83 11.16 -6.40 1.41
CA THR A 83 11.06 -7.48 2.41
C THR A 83 10.91 -6.94 3.82
N TYR A 84 11.64 -5.89 4.19
CA TYR A 84 11.52 -5.23 5.49
C TYR A 84 10.09 -4.70 5.73
N PHE A 85 9.51 -3.98 4.77
CA PHE A 85 8.15 -3.48 4.91
C PHE A 85 7.10 -4.60 4.88
N LYS A 86 7.28 -5.64 4.09
CA LYS A 86 6.41 -6.84 4.12
C LYS A 86 6.44 -7.52 5.48
N ALA A 87 7.61 -7.58 6.14
CA ALA A 87 7.73 -8.12 7.49
C ALA A 87 6.94 -7.27 8.52
N ILE A 88 7.03 -5.94 8.45
CA ILE A 88 6.22 -5.05 9.32
C ILE A 88 4.73 -5.29 9.09
N ILE A 89 4.29 -5.33 7.83
CA ILE A 89 2.89 -5.54 7.47
C ILE A 89 2.38 -6.89 8.01
N ILE A 90 3.14 -7.97 7.85
CA ILE A 90 2.74 -9.30 8.29
C ILE A 90 2.68 -9.42 9.82
N ILE A 91 3.68 -8.87 10.52
CA ILE A 91 3.70 -8.85 11.98
C ILE A 91 2.48 -8.09 12.51
N THR A 92 2.22 -6.90 11.97
CA THR A 92 1.05 -6.10 12.34
C THR A 92 -0.26 -6.87 12.05
N SER A 93 -0.35 -7.53 10.90
CA SER A 93 -1.54 -8.32 10.51
C SER A 93 -1.80 -9.47 11.48
N ILE A 94 -0.75 -10.19 11.89
CA ILE A 94 -0.84 -11.26 12.89
C ILE A 94 -1.36 -10.70 14.25
N LEU A 95 -0.80 -9.58 14.69
CA LEU A 95 -1.24 -8.93 15.95
C LEU A 95 -2.71 -8.48 15.87
N ILE A 96 -3.16 -7.95 14.74
CA ILE A 96 -4.55 -7.54 14.52
C ILE A 96 -5.49 -8.74 14.51
N VAL A 97 -5.10 -9.86 13.92
CA VAL A 97 -5.91 -11.10 13.99
C VAL A 97 -6.01 -11.59 15.44
N PHE A 98 -4.94 -11.56 16.22
CA PHE A 98 -4.99 -11.86 17.65
C PHE A 98 -5.90 -10.90 18.42
N PHE A 99 -5.78 -9.59 18.12
CA PHE A 99 -6.62 -8.58 18.76
C PHE A 99 -8.10 -8.77 18.41
N SER A 100 -8.41 -9.22 17.19
CA SER A 100 -9.79 -9.50 16.78
C SER A 100 -10.45 -10.64 17.57
N PHE A 101 -9.67 -11.59 18.13
CA PHE A 101 -10.22 -12.67 18.97
C PHE A 101 -10.86 -12.15 20.27
N SER A 102 -10.35 -11.04 20.80
CA SER A 102 -10.83 -10.42 22.05
C SER A 102 -11.78 -9.24 21.83
N SER A 103 -12.00 -8.85 20.56
CA SER A 103 -12.85 -7.71 20.23
C SER A 103 -14.33 -8.09 20.27
N GLU A 104 -15.09 -7.51 21.20
CA GLU A 104 -16.53 -7.70 21.28
C GLU A 104 -17.27 -7.28 20.01
N GLU A 105 -16.79 -6.26 19.32
CA GLU A 105 -17.39 -5.77 18.06
C GLU A 105 -17.28 -6.83 16.97
N ILE A 106 -16.14 -7.49 16.85
CA ILE A 106 -15.92 -8.55 15.86
C ILE A 106 -16.64 -9.85 16.25
N GLN A 107 -16.72 -10.17 17.55
CA GLN A 107 -17.46 -11.35 18.02
C GLN A 107 -18.97 -11.25 17.75
N LYS A 108 -19.54 -10.04 17.63
CA LYS A 108 -20.97 -9.84 17.30
C LYS A 108 -21.31 -10.10 15.84
N ILE A 109 -20.34 -10.22 14.96
CA ILE A 109 -20.52 -10.42 13.50
C ILE A 109 -20.10 -11.82 13.04
N THR A 110 -20.38 -12.84 13.87
CA THR A 110 -19.97 -14.23 13.61
C THR A 110 -20.37 -14.74 12.22
N ASP A 111 -21.52 -14.33 11.70
CA ASP A 111 -22.02 -14.76 10.39
C ASP A 111 -21.17 -14.24 9.22
N ARG A 112 -20.45 -13.11 9.41
CA ARG A 112 -19.63 -12.46 8.38
C ARG A 112 -18.14 -12.50 8.68
N ILE A 113 -17.71 -13.33 9.62
CA ILE A 113 -16.31 -13.37 10.06
C ILE A 113 -15.34 -13.75 8.93
N GLY A 114 -15.78 -14.62 8.00
CA GLY A 114 -15.00 -14.99 6.82
C GLY A 114 -14.78 -13.83 5.86
N GLU A 115 -15.82 -13.03 5.59
CA GLU A 115 -15.72 -11.81 4.77
C GLU A 115 -14.75 -10.80 5.40
N TYR A 116 -14.79 -10.64 6.74
CA TYR A 116 -13.90 -9.75 7.48
C TYR A 116 -12.42 -10.12 7.27
N TYR A 117 -12.06 -11.38 7.45
CA TYR A 117 -10.67 -11.82 7.25
C TYR A 117 -10.28 -11.85 5.76
N ALA A 118 -11.21 -12.17 4.85
CA ALA A 118 -10.94 -12.10 3.41
C ALA A 118 -10.57 -10.68 2.97
N LEU A 119 -11.28 -9.66 3.49
CA LEU A 119 -10.95 -8.24 3.23
C LEU A 119 -9.59 -7.83 3.82
N ILE A 120 -9.23 -8.33 5.00
CA ILE A 120 -7.89 -8.13 5.58
C ILE A 120 -6.82 -8.72 4.66
N PHE A 121 -7.01 -9.94 4.16
CA PHE A 121 -6.06 -10.57 3.23
C PHE A 121 -5.96 -9.81 1.90
N GLY A 122 -7.09 -9.32 1.36
CA GLY A 122 -7.10 -8.46 0.18
C GLY A 122 -6.30 -7.16 0.41
N MET A 123 -6.46 -6.55 1.59
CA MET A 123 -5.71 -5.37 1.99
C MET A 123 -4.20 -5.66 2.10
N ILE A 124 -3.80 -6.81 2.70
CA ILE A 124 -2.40 -7.23 2.80
C ILE A 124 -1.80 -7.45 1.41
N LEU A 125 -2.53 -8.10 0.52
CA LEU A 125 -2.09 -8.35 -0.86
C LEU A 125 -1.82 -7.02 -1.59
N GLY A 126 -2.74 -6.05 -1.48
CA GLY A 126 -2.52 -4.70 -1.99
C GLY A 126 -1.27 -4.06 -1.41
N MET A 127 -1.06 -4.14 -0.09
CA MET A 127 0.13 -3.61 0.58
C MET A 127 1.44 -4.31 0.15
N PHE A 128 1.44 -5.62 -0.09
CA PHE A 128 2.60 -6.37 -0.56
C PHE A 128 3.00 -5.96 -1.97
N ILE A 129 2.01 -5.81 -2.85
CA ILE A 129 2.26 -5.40 -4.24
C ILE A 129 2.77 -3.96 -4.28
N ILE A 130 2.15 -3.02 -3.55
CA ILE A 130 2.53 -1.60 -3.59
C ILE A 130 3.96 -1.35 -3.09
N VAL A 131 4.41 -2.13 -2.11
CA VAL A 131 5.77 -2.04 -1.57
C VAL A 131 6.82 -2.47 -2.61
N SER A 132 6.46 -3.34 -3.55
CA SER A 132 7.38 -3.88 -4.57
C SER A 132 7.16 -3.30 -5.97
N ALA A 133 6.03 -2.62 -6.22
CA ALA A 133 5.66 -2.12 -7.55
C ALA A 133 6.61 -1.03 -8.05
N VAL A 134 6.99 -1.11 -9.34
CA VAL A 134 7.83 -0.12 -10.01
C VAL A 134 7.20 0.43 -11.30
N TYR A 135 5.91 0.15 -11.51
CA TYR A 135 5.08 0.74 -12.55
C TYR A 135 3.96 1.57 -11.92
N LEU A 136 3.78 2.81 -12.35
CA LEU A 136 2.75 3.72 -11.82
C LEU A 136 1.35 3.12 -11.86
N ILE A 137 1.02 2.39 -12.94
CA ILE A 137 -0.29 1.75 -13.07
C ILE A 137 -0.47 0.62 -12.04
N LEU A 138 0.58 -0.15 -11.77
CA LEU A 138 0.53 -1.23 -10.78
C LEU A 138 0.49 -0.66 -9.35
N ILE A 139 1.20 0.44 -9.10
CA ILE A 139 1.12 1.21 -7.87
C ILE A 139 -0.33 1.67 -7.63
N TYR A 140 -0.96 2.25 -8.65
CA TYR A 140 -2.34 2.70 -8.56
C TYR A 140 -3.31 1.54 -8.27
N LEU A 141 -3.24 0.45 -9.03
CA LEU A 141 -4.12 -0.72 -8.83
C LEU A 141 -3.95 -1.37 -7.46
N SER A 142 -2.72 -1.48 -6.97
CA SER A 142 -2.45 -2.04 -5.64
C SER A 142 -2.91 -1.12 -4.51
N LEU A 143 -2.81 0.21 -4.71
CA LEU A 143 -3.35 1.19 -3.79
C LEU A 143 -4.87 1.12 -3.73
N GLU A 144 -5.56 0.95 -4.89
CA GLU A 144 -7.01 0.76 -4.94
C GLU A 144 -7.44 -0.55 -4.27
N LEU A 145 -6.76 -1.65 -4.50
CA LEU A 145 -7.05 -2.93 -3.85
C LEU A 145 -6.98 -2.81 -2.31
N MET A 146 -5.91 -2.18 -1.80
CA MET A 146 -5.76 -1.91 -0.37
C MET A 146 -6.86 -0.97 0.14
N SER A 147 -7.20 0.07 -0.62
CA SER A 147 -8.12 1.12 -0.19
C SER A 147 -9.57 0.65 -0.20
N LEU A 148 -10.04 0.00 -1.26
CA LEU A 148 -11.39 -0.55 -1.34
C LEU A 148 -11.66 -1.55 -0.21
N SER A 149 -10.70 -2.45 0.06
CA SER A 149 -10.79 -3.37 1.20
C SER A 149 -10.90 -2.61 2.52
N SER A 150 -10.13 -1.54 2.72
CA SER A 150 -10.13 -0.75 3.95
C SER A 150 -11.39 0.09 4.12
N TYR A 151 -12.02 0.59 3.04
CA TYR A 151 -13.29 1.32 3.11
C TYR A 151 -14.42 0.43 3.62
N VAL A 152 -14.50 -0.79 3.09
CA VAL A 152 -15.50 -1.78 3.54
C VAL A 152 -15.24 -2.18 4.99
N LEU A 153 -13.98 -2.40 5.37
CA LEU A 153 -13.61 -2.77 6.75
C LEU A 153 -13.93 -1.65 7.75
N ALA A 154 -13.78 -0.38 7.40
CA ALA A 154 -14.11 0.75 8.28
C ALA A 154 -15.60 0.79 8.66
N GLY A 155 -16.49 0.38 7.77
CA GLY A 155 -17.94 0.31 8.02
C GLY A 155 -18.45 -1.11 8.28
N PHE A 156 -17.58 -2.08 8.54
CA PHE A 156 -17.94 -3.49 8.49
C PHE A 156 -18.97 -3.90 9.54
N THR A 157 -18.82 -3.45 10.77
CA THR A 157 -19.64 -3.88 11.90
C THR A 157 -21.06 -3.30 11.85
N LYS A 158 -21.27 -2.12 11.28
CA LYS A 158 -22.57 -1.42 11.19
C LYS A 158 -23.34 -1.33 12.51
N LEU A 159 -22.63 -1.41 13.64
CA LEU A 159 -23.25 -1.43 14.98
C LEU A 159 -23.72 -0.05 15.42
N ARG A 160 -23.18 1.01 14.81
CA ARG A 160 -23.50 2.40 15.11
C ARG A 160 -23.56 3.19 13.80
N ASP A 161 -24.37 4.24 13.74
CA ASP A 161 -24.45 5.15 12.59
C ASP A 161 -23.10 5.76 12.25
N ARG A 162 -22.27 6.02 13.26
CA ARG A 162 -20.89 6.51 13.10
C ARG A 162 -20.00 5.60 12.26
N ASN A 163 -20.17 4.26 12.30
CA ASN A 163 -19.39 3.35 11.45
C ASN A 163 -19.69 3.57 9.95
N SER A 164 -20.97 3.76 9.62
CA SER A 164 -21.40 4.00 8.24
C SER A 164 -20.94 5.38 7.75
N GLU A 165 -21.01 6.40 8.60
CA GLU A 165 -20.52 7.76 8.32
C GLU A 165 -18.99 7.74 8.09
N ALA A 166 -18.23 7.09 8.96
CA ALA A 166 -16.78 6.94 8.82
C ALA A 166 -16.40 6.28 7.49
N ALA A 167 -17.07 5.16 7.15
CA ALA A 167 -16.83 4.46 5.89
C ALA A 167 -17.15 5.32 4.67
N LEU A 168 -18.25 6.09 4.70
CA LEU A 168 -18.64 6.98 3.62
C LEU A 168 -17.64 8.13 3.44
N LYS A 169 -17.23 8.79 4.53
CA LYS A 169 -16.21 9.84 4.48
C LYS A 169 -14.89 9.28 3.94
N TYR A 170 -14.47 8.10 4.42
CA TYR A 170 -13.24 7.45 3.97
C TYR A 170 -13.27 7.14 2.48
N LEU A 171 -14.40 6.61 1.98
CA LEU A 171 -14.60 6.33 0.56
C LEU A 171 -14.55 7.60 -0.29
N ILE A 172 -15.29 8.66 0.09
CA ILE A 172 -15.39 9.89 -0.70
C ILE A 172 -14.03 10.59 -0.80
N PHE A 173 -13.37 10.83 0.33
CA PHE A 173 -12.03 11.46 0.33
C PHE A 173 -11.00 10.60 -0.39
N GLY A 174 -11.09 9.27 -0.25
CA GLY A 174 -10.23 8.33 -0.94
C GLY A 174 -10.42 8.35 -2.45
N ALA A 175 -11.66 8.28 -2.92
CA ALA A 175 -11.98 8.31 -4.36
C ALA A 175 -11.52 9.62 -5.03
N VAL A 176 -11.67 10.76 -4.36
CA VAL A 176 -11.15 12.05 -4.86
C VAL A 176 -9.62 12.01 -4.94
N SER A 177 -8.95 11.55 -3.87
CA SER A 177 -7.48 11.50 -3.83
C SER A 177 -6.90 10.53 -4.87
N SER A 178 -7.53 9.38 -5.09
CA SER A 178 -7.11 8.42 -6.09
C SER A 178 -7.35 8.92 -7.52
N GLY A 179 -8.46 9.62 -7.75
CA GLY A 179 -8.73 10.29 -9.02
C GLY A 179 -7.69 11.36 -9.36
N LEU A 180 -7.29 12.19 -8.39
CA LEU A 180 -6.19 13.15 -8.55
C LEU A 180 -4.87 12.44 -8.87
N MET A 181 -4.54 11.36 -8.15
CA MET A 181 -3.34 10.57 -8.41
C MET A 181 -3.34 9.99 -9.83
N LEU A 182 -4.45 9.42 -10.27
CA LEU A 182 -4.56 8.85 -11.62
C LEU A 182 -4.38 9.92 -12.70
N PHE A 183 -4.93 11.11 -12.50
CA PHE A 183 -4.71 12.23 -13.39
C PHE A 183 -3.24 12.66 -13.42
N GLY A 184 -2.57 12.74 -12.25
CA GLY A 184 -1.14 12.98 -12.17
C GLY A 184 -0.30 11.93 -12.90
N ILE A 185 -0.67 10.64 -12.76
CA ILE A 185 -0.03 9.53 -13.50
C ILE A 185 -0.20 9.71 -15.01
N SER A 186 -1.38 10.12 -15.48
CA SER A 186 -1.63 10.35 -16.91
C SER A 186 -0.76 11.48 -17.48
N LEU A 187 -0.52 12.54 -16.68
CA LEU A 187 0.37 13.64 -17.08
C LEU A 187 1.83 13.19 -17.18
N VAL A 188 2.32 12.40 -16.19
CA VAL A 188 3.67 11.82 -16.26
C VAL A 188 3.80 10.90 -17.48
N TYR A 189 2.80 10.06 -17.74
CA TYR A 189 2.78 9.23 -18.95
C TYR A 189 2.80 10.06 -20.22
N GLY A 190 2.03 11.15 -20.29
CA GLY A 190 2.02 12.07 -21.43
C GLY A 190 3.38 12.73 -21.67
N LEU A 191 4.15 13.03 -20.61
CA LEU A 191 5.48 13.63 -20.70
C LEU A 191 6.58 12.62 -21.09
N THR A 192 6.47 11.37 -20.61
CA THR A 192 7.58 10.40 -20.65
C THR A 192 7.30 9.20 -21.59
N GLY A 193 6.04 8.98 -21.97
CA GLY A 193 5.62 7.81 -22.73
C GLY A 193 5.69 6.48 -21.98
N SER A 194 5.97 6.50 -20.65
CA SER A 194 6.13 5.29 -19.84
C SER A 194 5.48 5.40 -18.48
N THR A 195 5.05 4.27 -17.93
CA THR A 195 4.63 4.13 -16.54
C THR A 195 5.68 3.47 -15.65
N ASN A 196 6.79 3.01 -16.23
CA ASN A 196 7.90 2.41 -15.51
C ASN A 196 8.75 3.49 -14.84
N LEU A 197 8.93 3.42 -13.51
CA LEU A 197 9.66 4.43 -12.73
C LEU A 197 11.13 4.61 -13.17
N TYR A 198 11.80 3.54 -13.57
CA TYR A 198 13.19 3.61 -14.05
C TYR A 198 13.28 4.30 -15.40
N VAL A 199 12.35 4.01 -16.32
CA VAL A 199 12.29 4.66 -17.63
C VAL A 199 11.93 6.14 -17.47
N ILE A 200 10.99 6.46 -16.58
CA ILE A 200 10.64 7.84 -16.22
C ILE A 200 11.88 8.57 -15.70
N ASN A 201 12.66 7.98 -14.79
CA ASN A 201 13.91 8.57 -14.29
C ASN A 201 14.86 8.94 -15.44
N MET A 202 15.10 8.03 -16.38
CA MET A 202 15.96 8.29 -17.55
C MET A 202 15.43 9.42 -18.43
N MET A 203 14.11 9.46 -18.68
CA MET A 203 13.50 10.52 -19.49
C MET A 203 13.57 11.89 -18.80
N LEU A 204 13.47 11.95 -17.46
CA LEU A 204 13.59 13.18 -16.71
C LEU A 204 15.02 13.75 -16.66
N GLN A 205 16.02 12.97 -16.98
CA GLN A 205 17.40 13.45 -17.12
C GLN A 205 17.63 14.24 -18.44
N SER A 206 16.70 14.12 -19.40
CA SER A 206 16.79 14.89 -20.65
C SER A 206 16.32 16.34 -20.46
N PRO A 207 16.93 17.33 -21.14
CA PRO A 207 16.65 18.76 -20.91
C PRO A 207 15.27 19.23 -21.43
N ASN A 208 14.50 18.38 -22.08
CA ASN A 208 13.26 18.77 -22.76
C ASN A 208 11.97 18.57 -21.94
N ALA A 209 12.06 18.20 -20.66
CA ALA A 209 10.88 17.99 -19.83
C ALA A 209 10.19 19.32 -19.49
N ASN A 210 8.88 19.43 -19.68
CA ASN A 210 8.10 20.57 -19.22
C ASN A 210 8.01 20.52 -17.69
N LEU A 211 8.84 21.32 -17.00
CA LEU A 211 8.96 21.32 -15.55
C LEU A 211 7.66 21.72 -14.84
N PHE A 212 6.86 22.62 -15.43
CA PHE A 212 5.58 23.02 -14.85
C PHE A 212 4.59 21.86 -14.83
N THR A 213 4.42 21.18 -15.97
CA THR A 213 3.52 20.01 -16.05
C THR A 213 4.01 18.87 -15.13
N LEU A 214 5.33 18.66 -15.04
CA LEU A 214 5.91 17.67 -14.15
C LEU A 214 5.66 18.01 -12.67
N ALA A 215 5.86 19.27 -12.26
CA ALA A 215 5.59 19.71 -10.90
C ALA A 215 4.12 19.52 -10.53
N PHE A 216 3.21 19.91 -11.43
CA PHE A 216 1.78 19.73 -11.22
C PHE A 216 1.40 18.24 -11.12
N ALA A 217 1.93 17.38 -11.99
CA ALA A 217 1.72 15.94 -11.95
C ALA A 217 2.21 15.33 -10.62
N ASN A 218 3.37 15.75 -10.11
CA ASN A 218 3.91 15.27 -8.85
C ASN A 218 3.04 15.68 -7.65
N ILE A 219 2.50 16.88 -7.64
CA ILE A 219 1.57 17.32 -6.59
C ILE A 219 0.31 16.46 -6.60
N LEU A 220 -0.22 16.13 -7.78
CA LEU A 220 -1.40 15.28 -7.92
C LEU A 220 -1.12 13.83 -7.49
N ILE A 221 0.03 13.26 -7.85
CA ILE A 221 0.44 11.92 -7.39
C ILE A 221 0.63 11.93 -5.88
N PHE A 222 1.25 12.99 -5.34
CA PHE A 222 1.43 13.14 -3.90
C PHE A 222 0.10 13.27 -3.16
N ALA A 223 -0.95 13.83 -3.76
CA ALA A 223 -2.26 13.90 -3.14
C ALA A 223 -2.80 12.49 -2.78
N GLY A 224 -2.64 11.50 -3.68
CA GLY A 224 -3.02 10.12 -3.39
C GLY A 224 -2.14 9.44 -2.34
N ILE A 225 -0.82 9.60 -2.44
CA ILE A 225 0.13 9.05 -1.45
C ILE A 225 -0.07 9.75 -0.09
N GLY A 226 -0.17 11.07 -0.08
CA GLY A 226 -0.38 11.92 1.09
C GLY A 226 -1.68 11.60 1.83
N TYR A 227 -2.76 11.35 1.10
CA TYR A 227 -4.00 10.83 1.66
C TYR A 227 -3.76 9.52 2.41
N LYS A 228 -3.03 8.57 1.82
CA LYS A 228 -2.79 7.26 2.43
C LYS A 228 -1.95 7.31 3.69
N ILE A 229 -0.93 8.18 3.73
CA ILE A 229 -0.10 8.39 4.93
C ILE A 229 -0.72 9.40 5.90
N SER A 230 -1.86 10.02 5.57
CA SER A 230 -2.52 11.08 6.34
C SER A 230 -1.63 12.30 6.57
N SER A 231 -0.86 12.70 5.57
CA SER A 231 -0.07 13.94 5.64
C SER A 231 -0.96 15.17 5.41
N ALA A 232 -0.66 16.27 6.06
CA ALA A 232 -1.34 17.53 5.77
C ALA A 232 -1.00 18.00 4.33
N PRO A 233 -1.97 18.52 3.57
CA PRO A 233 -3.36 18.81 3.94
C PRO A 233 -4.36 17.63 3.77
N PHE A 234 -3.92 16.44 3.38
CA PHE A 234 -4.77 15.30 3.03
C PHE A 234 -5.21 14.43 4.24
N HIS A 235 -5.11 14.95 5.46
CA HIS A 235 -5.34 14.21 6.72
C HIS A 235 -6.77 14.28 7.26
N PHE A 236 -7.65 15.12 6.69
CA PHE A 236 -8.99 15.45 7.26
C PHE A 236 -9.91 14.24 7.47
N TRP A 237 -9.69 13.15 6.74
CA TRP A 237 -10.46 11.93 6.91
C TRP A 237 -10.09 11.13 8.18
N THR A 238 -8.86 11.31 8.66
CA THR A 238 -8.25 10.43 9.67
C THR A 238 -8.95 10.47 11.04
N PRO A 239 -9.27 11.64 11.63
CA PRO A 239 -9.95 11.70 12.92
C PRO A 239 -11.31 11.00 12.88
N ASP A 240 -12.15 11.34 11.91
CA ASP A 240 -13.51 10.80 11.77
C ASP A 240 -13.51 9.27 11.56
N VAL A 241 -12.60 8.78 10.71
CA VAL A 241 -12.50 7.36 10.42
C VAL A 241 -11.94 6.59 11.61
N TYR A 242 -10.97 7.16 12.32
CA TYR A 242 -10.39 6.49 13.49
C TYR A 242 -11.34 6.44 14.69
N GLU A 243 -12.22 7.44 14.83
CA GLU A 243 -13.28 7.42 15.84
C GLU A 243 -14.41 6.46 15.46
N GLY A 244 -14.78 6.41 14.16
CA GLY A 244 -15.96 5.69 13.71
C GLY A 244 -15.72 4.24 13.30
N ALA A 245 -14.52 3.84 12.89
CA ALA A 245 -14.22 2.47 12.49
C ALA A 245 -14.05 1.54 13.70
N PRO A 246 -14.23 0.20 13.54
CA PRO A 246 -13.94 -0.78 14.58
C PRO A 246 -12.49 -0.64 15.06
N ILE A 247 -12.26 -0.76 16.37
CA ILE A 247 -10.95 -0.52 16.99
C ILE A 247 -9.83 -1.37 16.37
N THR A 248 -10.12 -2.60 15.97
CA THR A 248 -9.17 -3.50 15.28
C THR A 248 -8.75 -2.93 13.93
N ILE A 249 -9.69 -2.34 13.19
CA ILE A 249 -9.43 -1.75 11.89
C ILE A 249 -8.70 -0.42 12.03
N THR A 250 -9.09 0.41 13.01
CA THR A 250 -8.37 1.65 13.31
C THR A 250 -6.89 1.36 13.63
N ALA A 251 -6.61 0.36 14.48
CA ALA A 251 -5.26 -0.06 14.80
C ALA A 251 -4.50 -0.55 13.54
N TYR A 252 -5.16 -1.28 12.65
CA TYR A 252 -4.57 -1.75 11.42
C TYR A 252 -4.25 -0.63 10.43
N LEU A 253 -5.17 0.32 10.25
CA LEU A 253 -4.98 1.50 9.40
C LEU A 253 -3.88 2.42 9.93
N SER A 254 -3.71 2.52 11.24
CA SER A 254 -2.71 3.39 11.86
C SER A 254 -1.27 2.88 11.69
N VAL A 255 -1.05 1.57 11.53
CA VAL A 255 0.29 0.97 11.45
C VAL A 255 0.57 0.41 10.06
N ALA A 256 -0.08 -0.69 9.66
CA ALA A 256 0.26 -1.42 8.42
C ALA A 256 0.01 -0.58 7.17
N SER A 257 -1.14 0.09 7.09
CA SER A 257 -1.48 0.96 5.96
C SER A 257 -0.52 2.15 5.83
N LYS A 258 -0.11 2.75 6.96
CA LYS A 258 0.88 3.84 6.96
C LYS A 258 2.26 3.34 6.53
N ALA A 259 2.70 2.20 7.05
CA ALA A 259 3.97 1.60 6.65
C ALA A 259 4.02 1.35 5.13
N ALA A 260 2.96 0.79 4.55
CA ALA A 260 2.86 0.59 3.11
C ALA A 260 2.87 1.91 2.32
N GLY A 261 2.17 2.95 2.81
CA GLY A 261 2.17 4.28 2.21
C GLY A 261 3.55 4.95 2.23
N PHE A 262 4.27 4.86 3.35
CA PHE A 262 5.65 5.36 3.43
C PHE A 262 6.61 4.55 2.54
N ALA A 263 6.47 3.24 2.48
CA ALA A 263 7.25 2.41 1.56
C ALA A 263 7.04 2.84 0.10
N LEU A 264 5.79 3.10 -0.29
CA LEU A 264 5.46 3.64 -1.61
C LEU A 264 6.14 4.99 -1.85
N LEU A 265 6.02 5.94 -0.92
CA LEU A 265 6.61 7.27 -1.06
C LEU A 265 8.13 7.20 -1.26
N ILE A 266 8.80 6.43 -0.41
CA ILE A 266 10.27 6.25 -0.48
C ILE A 266 10.65 5.59 -1.81
N ARG A 267 9.98 4.51 -2.21
CA ARG A 267 10.25 3.81 -3.47
C ARG A 267 10.01 4.72 -4.68
N PHE A 268 8.90 5.45 -4.70
CA PHE A 268 8.58 6.40 -5.77
C PHE A 268 9.68 7.46 -5.93
N ILE A 269 10.07 8.13 -4.84
CA ILE A 269 11.11 9.16 -4.89
C ILE A 269 12.47 8.55 -5.26
N LYS A 270 12.86 7.45 -4.60
CA LYS A 270 14.14 6.79 -4.84
C LYS A 270 14.29 6.32 -6.29
N THR A 271 13.26 5.70 -6.85
CA THR A 271 13.36 5.11 -8.18
C THR A 271 13.19 6.14 -9.30
N THR A 272 12.36 7.19 -9.08
CA THR A 272 12.04 8.16 -10.12
C THR A 272 12.97 9.38 -10.11
N TYR A 273 13.46 9.81 -8.93
CA TYR A 273 14.13 11.10 -8.79
C TYR A 273 15.58 11.03 -8.30
N VAL A 274 16.10 9.86 -7.90
CA VAL A 274 17.51 9.74 -7.55
C VAL A 274 18.34 9.52 -8.82
N SER A 275 19.32 10.40 -9.07
CA SER A 275 20.26 10.27 -10.19
C SER A 275 21.38 9.28 -9.87
N PHE A 276 21.98 9.42 -8.68
CA PHE A 276 22.95 8.46 -8.14
C PHE A 276 23.00 8.52 -6.62
N VAL A 277 23.60 7.50 -6.02
CA VAL A 277 23.89 7.45 -4.58
C VAL A 277 25.39 7.58 -4.40
N ASP A 278 25.82 8.56 -3.62
CA ASP A 278 27.24 8.76 -3.37
C ASP A 278 27.85 7.64 -2.50
N PRO A 279 29.19 7.50 -2.42
CA PRO A 279 29.83 6.45 -1.61
C PRO A 279 29.50 6.51 -0.11
N VAL A 280 29.02 7.66 0.38
CA VAL A 280 28.59 7.86 1.78
C VAL A 280 27.11 7.45 1.98
N GLY A 281 26.40 7.16 0.90
CA GLY A 281 24.98 6.74 0.92
C GLY A 281 23.97 7.88 0.77
N ASN A 282 24.40 9.11 0.45
CA ASN A 282 23.49 10.22 0.22
C ASN A 282 22.86 10.14 -1.17
N TRP A 283 21.56 10.44 -1.24
CA TRP A 283 20.85 10.50 -2.49
C TRP A 283 21.02 11.84 -3.18
N GLN A 284 21.52 11.80 -4.40
CA GLN A 284 21.56 12.95 -5.28
C GLN A 284 20.27 13.00 -6.12
N LEU A 285 19.39 13.91 -5.79
CA LEU A 285 18.10 14.07 -6.49
C LEU A 285 18.29 14.83 -7.81
N LEU A 286 17.49 14.46 -8.80
CA LEU A 286 17.36 15.20 -10.05
C LEU A 286 16.84 16.62 -9.77
N PRO A 287 17.44 17.69 -10.36
CA PRO A 287 17.04 19.07 -10.10
C PRO A 287 15.74 19.48 -10.83
N VAL A 288 14.89 18.53 -11.18
CA VAL A 288 13.63 18.77 -11.90
C VAL A 288 12.44 19.03 -10.98
N PHE A 289 12.54 18.60 -9.69
CA PHE A 289 11.50 18.81 -8.69
C PHE A 289 12.10 18.72 -7.29
N ASP A 290 11.91 19.77 -6.49
CA ASP A 290 12.51 19.86 -5.15
C ASP A 290 11.71 19.09 -4.10
N TRP A 291 11.82 17.77 -4.14
CA TRP A 291 11.21 16.87 -3.15
C TRP A 291 11.65 17.17 -1.73
N LYS A 292 12.89 17.60 -1.52
CA LYS A 292 13.42 17.85 -0.18
C LYS A 292 12.66 18.99 0.51
N SER A 293 12.54 20.14 -0.12
CA SER A 293 11.83 21.30 0.44
C SER A 293 10.35 21.00 0.64
N ILE A 294 9.72 20.32 -0.30
CA ILE A 294 8.30 19.95 -0.20
C ILE A 294 8.05 19.00 0.97
N LEU A 295 8.85 17.96 1.13
CA LEU A 295 8.71 17.02 2.26
C LEU A 295 8.97 17.67 3.60
N ILE A 296 9.91 18.62 3.69
CA ILE A 296 10.15 19.42 4.92
C ILE A 296 8.89 20.23 5.27
N VAL A 297 8.34 20.97 4.31
CA VAL A 297 7.11 21.77 4.53
C VAL A 297 5.94 20.90 4.96
N ILE A 298 5.70 19.80 4.24
CA ILE A 298 4.61 18.85 4.56
C ILE A 298 4.81 18.24 5.95
N SER A 299 6.05 17.88 6.32
CA SER A 299 6.36 17.32 7.62
C SER A 299 6.07 18.33 8.75
N ILE A 300 6.50 19.59 8.59
CA ILE A 300 6.22 20.67 9.55
C ILE A 300 4.71 20.88 9.68
N LEU A 301 3.98 20.97 8.56
CA LEU A 301 2.53 21.15 8.57
C LEU A 301 1.82 19.97 9.23
N THR A 302 2.23 18.74 8.92
CA THR A 302 1.61 17.53 9.49
C THR A 302 1.83 17.44 11.00
N MET A 303 3.04 17.71 11.48
CA MET A 303 3.33 17.73 12.92
C MET A 303 2.58 18.86 13.64
N THR A 304 2.54 20.05 13.05
CA THR A 304 1.88 21.21 13.67
C THR A 304 0.37 21.01 13.74
N LEU A 305 -0.27 20.69 12.61
CA LEU A 305 -1.72 20.51 12.55
C LEU A 305 -2.16 19.29 13.37
N GLY A 306 -1.41 18.18 13.31
CA GLY A 306 -1.70 16.99 14.10
C GLY A 306 -1.69 17.23 15.61
N ASN A 307 -0.69 17.98 16.10
CA ASN A 307 -0.60 18.33 17.52
C ASN A 307 -1.69 19.31 17.94
N PHE A 308 -1.97 20.35 17.14
CA PHE A 308 -3.03 21.31 17.47
C PHE A 308 -4.44 20.70 17.40
N SER A 309 -4.68 19.75 16.51
CA SER A 309 -5.99 19.08 16.44
C SER A 309 -6.21 18.04 17.55
N ALA A 310 -5.16 17.64 18.25
CA ALA A 310 -5.24 16.73 19.40
C ALA A 310 -5.45 17.44 20.75
N LEU A 311 -5.31 18.78 20.79
CA LEU A 311 -5.59 19.61 21.95
C LEU A 311 -7.05 20.04 22.03
#